data_e3102e10b01f6be651c6ca46e25ceb6d
#
_entry.id   e3102e10b01f6be651c6ca46e25ceb6d
#
_cell.length_a   1.000
_cell.length_b   1.000
_cell.length_c   1.000
_cell.angle_alpha   90.00
_cell.angle_beta   90.00
_cell.angle_gamma   90.00
#
_symmetry.space_group_name_H-M   'P 1'
#
loop_
_entity.id
_entity.type
_entity.pdbx_description
1 polymer ?
#
loop_
_entity_poly.entity_id
_entity_poly.type
_entity_poly.pdbx_seq_one_letter_code
_entity_poly.pdbx_strand_id
1 'polypeptide(L)'
;MKIYKTQSEVEKDIKNNVLVIKGDVRFECDISIEASIEVINGNIDAWNIDAWNIEARNINAEDINARNINAEDIDTRDIDAWNIDAWNILYYAFCCVYRNIKCRSIKAKRERHQEPICLDGKLDLEEEDLSGEEVEVKIKGKVYKAKII
;
A
#
# COMPACT_ATOMS: atom_id res chain seq x y z
N MET A 1 19.22 -4.64 -5.13
CA MET A 1 18.62 -3.73 -4.11
C MET A 1 19.47 -2.50 -4.00
N LYS A 2 18.87 -1.33 -4.14
CA LYS A 2 19.51 -0.02 -3.90
C LYS A 2 19.37 0.33 -2.43
N ILE A 3 20.40 0.94 -1.82
CA ILE A 3 20.34 1.41 -0.43
C ILE A 3 20.70 2.88 -0.41
N TYR A 4 19.83 3.68 0.21
CA TYR A 4 20.08 5.07 0.53
C TYR A 4 20.26 5.22 2.05
N LYS A 5 21.39 5.81 2.45
CA LYS A 5 21.72 6.00 3.87
C LYS A 5 21.40 7.39 4.38
N THR A 6 21.25 8.34 3.48
CA THR A 6 21.01 9.73 3.82
C THR A 6 20.03 10.38 2.84
N GLN A 7 19.28 11.35 3.33
CA GLN A 7 18.41 12.22 2.54
C GLN A 7 19.14 12.83 1.33
N SER A 8 20.38 13.27 1.52
CA SER A 8 21.19 13.89 0.46
C SER A 8 21.55 12.93 -0.68
N GLU A 9 21.64 11.63 -0.42
CA GLU A 9 21.82 10.62 -1.47
C GLU A 9 20.56 10.47 -2.30
N VAL A 10 19.39 10.49 -1.66
CA VAL A 10 18.09 10.45 -2.33
C VAL A 10 17.92 11.65 -3.25
N GLU A 11 18.15 12.86 -2.73
CA GLU A 11 17.99 14.12 -3.47
C GLU A 11 18.87 14.20 -4.73
N LYS A 12 20.09 13.64 -4.70
CA LYS A 12 21.00 13.62 -5.86
C LYS A 12 20.48 12.79 -7.02
N ASP A 13 19.68 11.75 -6.72
CA ASP A 13 19.16 10.85 -7.73
C ASP A 13 17.79 11.30 -8.28
N ILE A 14 17.19 12.33 -7.67
CA ILE A 14 15.94 12.93 -8.17
C ILE A 14 16.20 13.65 -9.49
N LYS A 15 15.41 13.35 -10.49
CA LYS A 15 15.42 14.01 -11.81
C LYS A 15 13.99 14.38 -12.20
N ASN A 16 13.79 15.62 -12.61
CA ASN A 16 12.47 16.12 -13.02
C ASN A 16 11.39 15.89 -11.96
N ASN A 17 11.71 16.05 -10.68
CA ASN A 17 10.85 15.81 -9.53
C ASN A 17 10.37 14.36 -9.40
N VAL A 18 11.14 13.41 -9.90
CA VAL A 18 10.88 11.97 -9.72
C VAL A 18 12.17 11.24 -9.35
N LEU A 19 12.11 10.42 -8.32
CA LEU A 19 13.12 9.44 -7.97
C LEU A 19 12.74 8.11 -8.61
N VAL A 20 13.43 7.72 -9.69
CA VAL A 20 13.16 6.46 -10.39
C VAL A 20 14.18 5.41 -9.99
N ILE A 21 13.70 4.28 -9.46
CA ILE A 21 14.55 3.18 -9.01
C ILE A 21 14.11 1.90 -9.73
N LYS A 22 15.06 1.09 -10.20
CA LYS A 22 14.80 -0.23 -10.78
C LYS A 22 15.13 -1.32 -9.78
N GLY A 23 14.13 -2.16 -9.47
CA GLY A 23 14.24 -3.21 -8.46
C GLY A 23 14.13 -2.66 -7.02
N ASP A 24 14.35 -3.51 -6.04
CA ASP A 24 14.13 -3.18 -4.63
C ASP A 24 15.00 -2.04 -4.12
N VAL A 25 14.42 -1.24 -3.23
CA VAL A 25 15.11 -0.16 -2.52
C VAL A 25 14.89 -0.24 -1.02
N ARG A 26 15.94 0.07 -0.27
CA ARG A 26 15.88 0.33 1.17
C ARG A 26 16.36 1.74 1.46
N PHE A 27 15.58 2.44 2.25
CA PHE A 27 15.95 3.73 2.79
C PHE A 27 16.31 3.54 4.28
N GLU A 28 17.59 3.73 4.61
CA GLU A 28 18.11 3.66 5.99
C GLU A 28 18.09 5.06 6.66
N CYS A 29 17.22 5.94 6.19
CA CYS A 29 16.95 7.26 6.74
C CYS A 29 15.50 7.64 6.49
N ASP A 30 14.99 8.58 7.24
CA ASP A 30 13.73 9.23 6.92
C ASP A 30 13.84 9.98 5.61
N ILE A 31 12.79 9.95 4.80
CA ILE A 31 12.73 10.60 3.50
C ILE A 31 11.64 11.66 3.53
N SER A 32 12.01 12.90 3.20
CA SER A 32 11.07 13.99 2.98
C SER A 32 11.47 14.72 1.70
N ILE A 33 10.73 14.50 0.62
CA ILE A 33 11.07 15.01 -0.71
C ILE A 33 9.87 15.66 -1.40
N GLU A 34 10.10 16.82 -2.00
CA GLU A 34 9.15 17.46 -2.90
C GLU A 34 9.20 16.83 -4.31
N ALA A 35 9.03 15.50 -4.35
CA ALA A 35 9.13 14.70 -5.56
C ALA A 35 8.28 13.43 -5.43
N SER A 36 8.09 12.73 -6.53
CA SER A 36 7.49 11.40 -6.55
C SER A 36 8.56 10.31 -6.46
N ILE A 37 8.18 9.15 -5.92
CA ILE A 37 9.01 7.94 -5.90
C ILE A 37 8.35 6.91 -6.82
N GLU A 38 9.11 6.41 -7.80
CA GLU A 38 8.70 5.36 -8.72
C GLU A 38 9.69 4.20 -8.63
N VAL A 39 9.23 3.05 -8.14
CA VAL A 39 10.04 1.83 -8.02
C VAL A 39 9.57 0.79 -9.03
N ILE A 40 10.31 0.66 -10.12
CA ILE A 40 9.97 -0.22 -11.23
C ILE A 40 10.33 -1.68 -10.88
N ASN A 41 9.32 -2.54 -10.84
CA ASN A 41 9.44 -3.98 -10.55
C ASN A 41 10.17 -4.29 -9.24
N GLY A 42 9.94 -3.49 -8.21
CA GLY A 42 10.60 -3.64 -6.93
C GLY A 42 9.78 -3.17 -5.73
N ASN A 43 10.33 -3.40 -4.55
CA ASN A 43 9.71 -3.12 -3.27
C ASN A 43 10.43 -1.96 -2.59
N ILE A 44 9.69 -1.24 -1.74
CA ILE A 44 10.22 -0.22 -0.83
C ILE A 44 10.26 -0.79 0.58
N ASP A 45 11.40 -0.62 1.25
CA ASP A 45 11.59 -0.85 2.68
C ASP A 45 12.17 0.45 3.29
N ALA A 46 11.44 1.05 4.22
CA ALA A 46 11.77 2.37 4.75
C ALA A 46 11.33 2.55 6.21
N TRP A 47 11.80 3.61 6.87
CA TRP A 47 11.22 4.09 8.13
C TRP A 47 10.06 5.04 7.80
N ASN A 48 10.34 6.29 7.53
CA ASN A 48 9.32 7.30 7.23
C ASN A 48 9.47 7.81 5.80
N ILE A 49 8.35 7.94 5.08
CA ILE A 49 8.31 8.48 3.73
C ILE A 49 7.32 9.63 3.68
N ASP A 50 7.81 10.81 3.30
CA ASP A 50 7.02 11.97 2.92
C ASP A 50 7.36 12.33 1.46
N ALA A 51 6.40 12.17 0.57
CA ALA A 51 6.59 12.36 -0.87
C ALA A 51 5.28 12.77 -1.57
N TRP A 52 5.36 13.25 -2.82
CA TRP A 52 4.15 13.58 -3.57
C TRP A 52 3.37 12.34 -3.95
N ASN A 53 3.99 11.44 -4.70
CA ASN A 53 3.37 10.17 -5.07
C ASN A 53 4.37 9.02 -4.85
N ILE A 54 3.85 7.87 -4.48
CA ILE A 54 4.64 6.66 -4.29
C ILE A 54 4.04 5.56 -5.15
N GLU A 55 4.86 4.98 -6.04
CA GLU A 55 4.51 3.83 -6.86
C GLU A 55 5.56 2.74 -6.69
N ALA A 56 5.12 1.57 -6.25
CA ALA A 56 5.97 0.40 -6.04
C ALA A 56 5.14 -0.88 -6.10
N ARG A 57 5.83 -2.03 -6.17
CA ARG A 57 5.15 -3.31 -6.03
C ARG A 57 4.64 -3.51 -4.60
N ASN A 58 5.55 -3.49 -3.63
CA ASN A 58 5.18 -3.55 -2.22
C ASN A 58 5.86 -2.43 -1.45
N ILE A 59 5.18 -1.91 -0.43
CA ILE A 59 5.69 -0.87 0.44
C ILE A 59 5.64 -1.38 1.88
N ASN A 60 6.79 -1.42 2.53
CA ASN A 60 6.94 -1.68 3.95
C ASN A 60 7.60 -0.47 4.61
N ALA A 61 6.86 0.23 5.46
CA ALA A 61 7.35 1.43 6.14
C ALA A 61 6.79 1.54 7.56
N GLU A 62 7.37 2.39 8.40
CA GLU A 62 6.71 2.78 9.65
C GLU A 62 5.61 3.78 9.34
N ASP A 63 5.93 4.94 8.78
CA ASP A 63 4.96 5.98 8.47
C ASP A 63 5.04 6.40 7.00
N ILE A 64 3.88 6.63 6.40
CA ILE A 64 3.76 7.13 5.02
C ILE A 64 2.88 8.37 5.00
N ASN A 65 3.40 9.45 4.46
CA ASN A 65 2.68 10.66 4.11
C ASN A 65 2.83 10.91 2.60
N ALA A 66 1.73 10.86 1.85
CA ALA A 66 1.78 11.07 0.41
C ALA A 66 0.46 11.61 -0.16
N ARG A 67 0.52 12.25 -1.34
CA ARG A 67 -0.71 12.58 -2.07
C ARG A 67 -1.37 11.33 -2.63
N ASN A 68 -0.60 10.52 -3.35
CA ASN A 68 -1.14 9.27 -3.89
C ASN A 68 -0.17 8.12 -3.63
N ILE A 69 -0.74 6.97 -3.29
CA ILE A 69 -0.01 5.71 -3.13
C ILE A 69 -0.62 4.70 -4.09
N ASN A 70 0.22 4.07 -4.92
CA ASN A 70 -0.15 2.98 -5.81
C ASN A 70 0.78 1.80 -5.55
N ALA A 71 0.23 0.67 -5.08
CA ALA A 71 1.00 -0.52 -4.76
C ALA A 71 0.17 -1.80 -4.87
N GLU A 72 0.83 -2.97 -4.96
CA GLU A 72 0.14 -4.25 -4.75
C GLU A 72 -0.16 -4.42 -3.26
N ASP A 73 0.87 -4.39 -2.42
CA ASP A 73 0.71 -4.53 -0.97
C ASP A 73 1.34 -3.37 -0.21
N ILE A 74 0.64 -2.90 0.83
CA ILE A 74 1.12 -1.89 1.77
C ILE A 74 1.11 -2.50 3.17
N ASP A 75 2.25 -2.48 3.85
CA ASP A 75 2.41 -2.85 5.25
C ASP A 75 3.07 -1.71 6.01
N THR A 76 2.32 -1.08 6.92
CA THR A 76 2.80 0.13 7.61
C THR A 76 2.21 0.25 9.01
N ARG A 77 2.79 1.14 9.84
CA ARG A 77 2.19 1.53 11.11
C ARG A 77 1.11 2.58 10.89
N ASP A 78 1.44 3.66 10.20
CA ASP A 78 0.54 4.78 9.98
C ASP A 78 0.55 5.23 8.51
N ILE A 79 -0.64 5.60 7.99
CA ILE A 79 -0.82 6.16 6.67
C ILE A 79 -1.58 7.48 6.78
N ASP A 80 -1.04 8.52 6.14
CA ASP A 80 -1.74 9.76 5.82
C ASP A 80 -1.61 10.04 4.32
N ALA A 81 -2.70 9.97 3.59
CA ALA A 81 -2.66 10.12 2.14
C ALA A 81 -3.91 10.84 1.59
N TRP A 82 -3.83 11.34 0.36
CA TRP A 82 -5.02 11.83 -0.34
C TRP A 82 -5.76 10.69 -1.00
N ASN A 83 -5.07 9.82 -1.72
CA ASN A 83 -5.66 8.64 -2.32
C ASN A 83 -4.73 7.42 -2.18
N ILE A 84 -5.35 6.25 -2.04
CA ILE A 84 -4.67 4.97 -2.08
C ILE A 84 -5.36 4.09 -3.13
N ASP A 85 -4.56 3.45 -4.00
CA ASP A 85 -4.95 2.36 -4.89
C ASP A 85 -3.99 1.19 -4.64
N ALA A 86 -4.47 0.14 -3.99
CA ALA A 86 -3.65 -1.01 -3.62
C ALA A 86 -4.48 -2.30 -3.60
N TRP A 87 -3.84 -3.46 -3.71
CA TRP A 87 -4.55 -4.72 -3.53
C TRP A 87 -4.82 -4.98 -2.05
N ASN A 88 -3.77 -4.95 -1.23
CA ASN A 88 -3.91 -5.19 0.20
C ASN A 88 -3.26 -4.09 1.02
N ILE A 89 -3.94 -3.68 2.09
CA ILE A 89 -3.44 -2.70 3.04
C ILE A 89 -3.45 -3.33 4.43
N LEU A 90 -2.28 -3.39 5.05
CA LEU A 90 -2.10 -3.75 6.44
C LEU A 90 -1.58 -2.53 7.20
N TYR A 91 -2.31 -2.05 8.19
CA TYR A 91 -1.87 -0.95 9.04
C TYR A 91 -1.91 -1.34 10.52
N TYR A 92 -1.06 -0.71 11.33
CA TYR A 92 -0.98 -1.06 12.75
C TYR A 92 -1.77 -0.11 13.63
N ALA A 93 -1.69 1.19 13.45
CA ALA A 93 -2.31 2.17 14.33
C ALA A 93 -3.32 3.07 13.61
N PHE A 94 -2.96 3.64 12.45
CA PHE A 94 -3.73 4.70 11.82
C PHE A 94 -3.72 4.61 10.30
N CYS A 95 -4.88 4.79 9.68
CA CYS A 95 -5.03 4.95 8.24
C CYS A 95 -6.03 6.06 7.98
N CYS A 96 -5.55 7.23 7.58
CA CYS A 96 -6.37 8.37 7.22
C CYS A 96 -6.14 8.74 5.77
N VAL A 97 -7.22 8.83 5.01
CA VAL A 97 -7.18 9.19 3.61
C VAL A 97 -8.15 10.33 3.37
N TYR A 98 -7.66 11.40 2.73
CA TYR A 98 -8.48 12.56 2.51
C TYR A 98 -9.62 12.27 1.52
N ARG A 99 -9.34 11.54 0.43
CA ARG A 99 -10.33 11.24 -0.62
C ARG A 99 -10.69 9.76 -0.63
N ASN A 100 -10.02 8.95 -1.45
CA ASN A 100 -10.46 7.60 -1.72
C ASN A 100 -9.42 6.54 -1.37
N ILE A 101 -9.89 5.45 -0.81
CA ILE A 101 -9.16 4.18 -0.72
C ILE A 101 -9.82 3.21 -1.69
N LYS A 102 -9.06 2.66 -2.62
CA LYS A 102 -9.46 1.57 -3.48
C LYS A 102 -8.56 0.38 -3.18
N CYS A 103 -9.14 -0.72 -2.73
CA CYS A 103 -8.38 -1.92 -2.39
C CYS A 103 -9.26 -3.16 -2.38
N ARG A 104 -8.64 -4.35 -2.40
CA ARG A 104 -9.34 -5.64 -2.19
C ARG A 104 -9.47 -5.96 -0.71
N SER A 105 -8.46 -5.62 0.07
CA SER A 105 -8.45 -5.90 1.50
C SER A 105 -7.77 -4.77 2.26
N ILE A 106 -8.38 -4.35 3.38
CA ILE A 106 -7.78 -3.44 4.34
C ILE A 106 -7.99 -4.01 5.74
N LYS A 107 -6.89 -4.18 6.49
CA LYS A 107 -6.93 -4.80 7.83
C LYS A 107 -5.99 -4.07 8.78
N ALA A 108 -6.49 -3.86 9.99
CA ALA A 108 -5.64 -3.45 11.10
C ALA A 108 -4.95 -4.65 11.73
N LYS A 109 -3.68 -4.50 12.10
CA LYS A 109 -2.90 -5.53 12.81
C LYS A 109 -3.19 -5.59 14.31
N ARG A 110 -3.78 -4.52 14.89
CA ARG A 110 -4.11 -4.44 16.34
C ARG A 110 -5.55 -4.88 16.57
N GLU A 111 -5.80 -5.57 17.70
CA GLU A 111 -7.15 -5.89 18.17
C GLU A 111 -7.98 -4.63 18.45
N ARG A 112 -7.35 -3.61 19.07
CA ARG A 112 -7.96 -2.29 19.30
C ARG A 112 -7.35 -1.31 18.33
N HIS A 113 -7.95 -1.15 17.18
CA HIS A 113 -7.53 -0.25 16.12
C HIS A 113 -8.60 0.82 15.86
N GLN A 114 -8.22 1.84 15.14
CA GLN A 114 -9.14 2.79 14.55
C GLN A 114 -9.46 2.30 13.13
N GLU A 115 -10.74 2.28 12.80
CA GLU A 115 -11.17 1.98 11.43
C GLU A 115 -10.53 2.98 10.44
N PRO A 116 -10.29 2.56 9.18
CA PRO A 116 -9.76 3.48 8.18
C PRO A 116 -10.71 4.67 7.98
N ILE A 117 -10.14 5.86 7.92
CA ILE A 117 -10.92 7.11 7.79
C ILE A 117 -10.75 7.64 6.36
N CYS A 118 -11.88 7.82 5.66
CA CYS A 118 -11.96 8.61 4.44
C CYS A 118 -12.68 9.93 4.76
N LEU A 119 -11.97 11.07 4.66
CA LEU A 119 -12.53 12.36 5.11
C LEU A 119 -13.55 12.94 4.14
N ASP A 120 -13.27 12.94 2.84
CA ASP A 120 -14.09 13.55 1.77
C ASP A 120 -14.27 12.59 0.57
N GLY A 121 -14.31 11.30 0.84
CA GLY A 121 -14.42 10.28 -0.19
C GLY A 121 -14.99 8.99 0.35
N LYS A 122 -14.56 7.88 -0.25
CA LYS A 122 -15.07 6.56 0.12
C LYS A 122 -13.96 5.52 0.17
N LEU A 123 -14.21 4.49 0.98
CA LEU A 123 -13.53 3.21 0.90
C LEU A 123 -14.27 2.35 -0.14
N ASP A 124 -13.57 2.00 -1.21
CA ASP A 124 -14.05 1.14 -2.28
C ASP A 124 -13.31 -0.21 -2.19
N LEU A 125 -14.01 -1.23 -1.72
CA LEU A 125 -13.48 -2.58 -1.65
C LEU A 125 -13.81 -3.27 -2.97
N GLU A 126 -12.79 -3.61 -3.75
CA GLU A 126 -12.95 -4.45 -4.94
C GLU A 126 -13.28 -5.88 -4.48
N GLU A 127 -14.50 -6.32 -4.74
CA GLU A 127 -14.87 -7.73 -4.57
C GLU A 127 -14.15 -8.57 -5.61
N GLU A 128 -13.56 -9.70 -5.19
CA GLU A 128 -13.10 -10.70 -6.16
C GLU A 128 -14.34 -11.26 -6.87
N ASP A 129 -14.37 -11.15 -8.19
CA ASP A 129 -15.38 -11.83 -8.99
C ASP A 129 -15.09 -13.33 -8.98
N LEU A 130 -15.68 -14.01 -8.01
CA LEU A 130 -15.62 -15.46 -7.87
C LEU A 130 -16.66 -16.18 -8.75
N SER A 131 -17.37 -15.45 -9.61
CA SER A 131 -18.37 -16.01 -10.50
C SER A 131 -17.74 -17.08 -11.41
N GLY A 132 -18.31 -18.26 -11.38
CA GLY A 132 -17.84 -19.41 -12.16
C GLY A 132 -16.82 -20.30 -11.45
N GLU A 133 -16.30 -19.93 -10.29
CA GLU A 133 -15.44 -20.82 -9.48
C GLU A 133 -16.20 -22.01 -8.94
N GLU A 134 -15.55 -23.18 -8.96
CA GLU A 134 -16.08 -24.38 -8.33
C GLU A 134 -15.64 -24.43 -6.86
N VAL A 135 -16.60 -24.51 -5.94
CA VAL A 135 -16.36 -24.69 -4.51
C VAL A 135 -16.86 -26.04 -4.03
N GLU A 136 -16.14 -26.66 -3.13
CA GLU A 136 -16.59 -27.88 -2.46
C GLU A 136 -17.33 -27.54 -1.16
N VAL A 137 -18.60 -27.92 -1.09
CA VAL A 137 -19.45 -27.72 0.10
C VAL A 137 -19.70 -29.03 0.77
N LYS A 138 -19.36 -29.15 2.05
CA LYS A 138 -19.60 -30.38 2.83
C LYS A 138 -20.88 -30.24 3.63
N ILE A 139 -21.91 -31.04 3.27
CA ILE A 139 -23.21 -31.09 3.96
C ILE A 139 -23.44 -32.49 4.50
N LYS A 140 -23.64 -32.63 5.81
CA LYS A 140 -23.88 -33.91 6.50
C LYS A 140 -22.89 -35.01 6.12
N GLY A 141 -21.59 -34.64 6.00
CA GLY A 141 -20.53 -35.59 5.68
C GLY A 141 -20.36 -35.94 4.20
N LYS A 142 -21.22 -35.43 3.30
CA LYS A 142 -21.09 -35.58 1.85
C LYS A 142 -20.54 -34.30 1.23
N VAL A 143 -19.66 -34.44 0.25
CA VAL A 143 -19.07 -33.35 -0.49
C VAL A 143 -19.88 -33.10 -1.76
N TYR A 144 -20.25 -31.86 -1.99
CA TYR A 144 -20.95 -31.39 -3.18
C TYR A 144 -20.07 -30.32 -3.87
N LYS A 145 -20.06 -30.36 -5.19
CA LYS A 145 -19.44 -29.27 -6.00
C LYS A 145 -20.54 -28.29 -6.38
N ALA A 146 -20.31 -27.03 -6.15
CA ALA A 146 -21.21 -25.94 -6.53
C ALA A 146 -20.42 -24.87 -7.29
N LYS A 147 -21.07 -24.21 -8.24
CA LYS A 147 -20.52 -23.01 -8.89
C LYS A 147 -21.07 -21.77 -8.23
N ILE A 148 -20.20 -20.80 -8.03
CA ILE A 148 -20.59 -19.44 -7.61
C ILE A 148 -21.21 -18.75 -8.84
N ILE A 149 -22.41 -18.23 -8.66
CA ILE A 149 -23.17 -17.52 -9.70
C ILE A 149 -23.26 -16.04 -9.35
#